data_6b54f7dd167ad39b4df0d547c946e97c
#
_entry.id   6b54f7dd167ad39b4df0d547c946e97c
#
_cell.length_a   1.000
_cell.length_b   1.000
_cell.length_c   1.000
_cell.angle_alpha   90.00
_cell.angle_beta   90.00
_cell.angle_gamma   90.00
#
_symmetry.space_group_name_H-M   'P 1'
#
loop_
_entity.id
_entity.type
_entity.pdbx_description
1 polymer ?
#
loop_
_entity_poly.entity_id
_entity_poly.type
_entity_poly.pdbx_seq_one_letter_code
_entity_poly.pdbx_strand_id
1 'polypeptide(L)'
;MRAIQATNADLVVICSYPLDSVGMVLAANEAKLNPKMIGGAMVGLQSTVFKTKLGPALNGYMNYDFWLPAKSLMFEGTEAFLKKYQERAAKAGVDPLGFYMAPFSYAYLDVLGKAITATKSLDDGKLADYLRKTTFKTVVGDVSFGKGGEWAKSRVFQAQFRGIKGNGVDQFKTTDTLAIITPAEFKSGNVIYPFEKARQ
;
A
#
# COMPACT_ATOMS: atom_id res chain seq x y z
N MET A 1 12.31 4.68 21.19
CA MET A 1 11.89 6.05 20.90
C MET A 1 12.60 7.11 21.72
N ARG A 2 12.77 6.97 23.06
CA ARG A 2 13.50 7.96 23.87
C ARG A 2 14.94 8.22 23.42
N ALA A 3 15.68 7.17 23.01
CA ALA A 3 17.02 7.33 22.47
C ALA A 3 17.03 8.12 21.15
N ILE A 4 16.04 7.89 20.27
CA ILE A 4 15.87 8.68 19.04
C ILE A 4 15.55 10.14 19.36
N GLN A 5 14.66 10.37 20.32
CA GLN A 5 14.32 11.72 20.75
C GLN A 5 15.54 12.51 21.23
N ALA A 6 16.44 11.87 21.94
CA ALA A 6 17.68 12.51 22.43
C ALA A 6 18.64 12.94 21.31
N THR A 7 18.52 12.39 20.09
CA THR A 7 19.35 12.78 18.95
C THR A 7 18.88 14.04 18.24
N ASN A 8 17.67 14.52 18.50
CA ASN A 8 17.01 15.61 17.76
C ASN A 8 17.01 15.40 16.23
N ALA A 9 16.86 14.16 15.79
CA ALA A 9 16.88 13.81 14.37
C ALA A 9 15.75 14.51 13.61
N ASP A 10 16.07 15.14 12.48
CA ASP A 10 15.10 15.77 11.58
C ASP A 10 14.21 14.74 10.88
N LEU A 11 14.79 13.61 10.52
CA LEU A 11 14.10 12.53 9.82
C LEU A 11 14.23 11.23 10.63
N VAL A 12 13.09 10.54 10.80
CA VAL A 12 13.05 9.23 11.45
C VAL A 12 12.48 8.21 10.48
N VAL A 13 13.31 7.26 10.05
CA VAL A 13 12.90 6.17 9.17
C VAL A 13 12.69 4.90 9.98
N ILE A 14 11.52 4.28 9.81
CA ILE A 14 11.13 3.05 10.51
C ILE A 14 10.85 1.97 9.46
N CYS A 15 11.58 0.85 9.57
CA CYS A 15 11.31 -0.38 8.82
C CYS A 15 10.84 -1.43 9.82
N SER A 16 9.62 -1.96 9.65
CA SER A 16 9.03 -2.85 10.65
C SER A 16 7.98 -3.78 10.08
N TYR A 17 7.82 -4.94 10.71
CA TYR A 17 6.75 -5.90 10.44
C TYR A 17 5.45 -5.55 11.20
N PRO A 18 4.32 -6.23 10.92
CA PRO A 18 3.00 -5.77 11.33
C PRO A 18 2.85 -5.38 12.80
N LEU A 19 3.23 -6.25 13.73
CA LEU A 19 3.08 -5.97 15.17
C LEU A 19 4.05 -4.88 15.64
N ASP A 20 5.28 -4.90 15.12
CA ASP A 20 6.28 -3.88 15.44
C ASP A 20 5.86 -2.50 14.91
N SER A 21 5.23 -2.45 13.72
CA SER A 21 4.70 -1.19 13.16
C SER A 21 3.74 -0.50 14.12
N VAL A 22 2.81 -1.26 14.71
CA VAL A 22 1.87 -0.75 15.72
C VAL A 22 2.61 -0.25 16.95
N GLY A 23 3.51 -1.08 17.49
CA GLY A 23 4.31 -0.74 18.67
C GLY A 23 5.16 0.54 18.46
N MET A 24 5.78 0.68 17.28
CA MET A 24 6.60 1.85 16.93
C MET A 24 5.76 3.14 16.86
N VAL A 25 4.59 3.11 16.22
CA VAL A 25 3.69 4.27 16.16
C VAL A 25 3.23 4.68 17.56
N LEU A 26 2.78 3.72 18.37
CA LEU A 26 2.32 4.01 19.74
C LEU A 26 3.46 4.55 20.60
N ALA A 27 4.64 3.93 20.58
CA ALA A 27 5.80 4.37 21.37
C ALA A 27 6.32 5.75 20.92
N ALA A 28 6.26 6.08 19.64
CA ALA A 28 6.64 7.40 19.14
C ALA A 28 5.65 8.48 19.59
N ASN A 29 4.34 8.18 19.58
CA ASN A 29 3.33 9.10 20.07
C ASN A 29 3.42 9.29 21.59
N GLU A 30 3.63 8.21 22.38
CA GLU A 30 3.84 8.27 23.83
C GLU A 30 5.07 9.09 24.19
N ALA A 31 6.17 8.89 23.48
CA ALA A 31 7.40 9.68 23.66
C ALA A 31 7.26 11.11 23.14
N LYS A 32 6.14 11.50 22.55
CA LYS A 32 5.93 12.79 21.89
C LYS A 32 7.05 13.11 20.89
N LEU A 33 7.51 12.10 20.16
CA LEU A 33 8.56 12.26 19.16
C LEU A 33 8.05 13.19 18.06
N ASN A 34 8.79 14.26 17.79
CA ASN A 34 8.36 15.30 16.86
C ASN A 34 9.48 15.68 15.86
N PRO A 35 9.96 14.75 15.01
CA PRO A 35 10.89 15.07 13.94
C PRO A 35 10.19 15.90 12.85
N LYS A 36 10.95 16.42 11.89
CA LYS A 36 10.35 17.09 10.73
C LYS A 36 9.57 16.13 9.85
N MET A 37 10.01 14.84 9.77
CA MET A 37 9.32 13.78 9.05
C MET A 37 9.56 12.43 9.74
N ILE A 38 8.53 11.58 9.78
CA ILE A 38 8.60 10.23 10.35
C ILE A 38 7.83 9.25 9.46
N GLY A 39 8.37 8.06 9.27
CA GLY A 39 7.72 6.99 8.51
C GLY A 39 8.74 6.06 7.86
N GLY A 40 8.36 5.41 6.76
CA GLY A 40 9.29 4.54 6.03
C GLY A 40 8.63 3.31 5.43
N ALA A 41 9.07 2.12 5.86
CA ALA A 41 8.59 0.83 5.36
C ALA A 41 7.97 0.01 6.49
N MET A 42 6.84 0.48 6.99
CA MET A 42 6.08 -0.17 8.06
C MET A 42 4.97 -1.04 7.45
N VAL A 43 5.22 -2.35 7.31
CA VAL A 43 4.31 -3.30 6.65
C VAL A 43 2.93 -3.32 7.30
N GLY A 44 2.85 -3.23 8.62
CA GLY A 44 1.58 -3.24 9.34
C GLY A 44 0.63 -2.11 8.96
N LEU A 45 1.15 -0.96 8.56
CA LEU A 45 0.31 0.20 8.21
C LEU A 45 -0.40 0.07 6.85
N GLN A 46 -0.15 -1.00 6.12
CA GLN A 46 -0.87 -1.32 4.88
C GLN A 46 -2.20 -2.05 5.16
N SER A 47 -2.30 -2.73 6.31
CA SER A 47 -3.50 -3.47 6.70
C SER A 47 -4.56 -2.58 7.34
N THR A 48 -5.82 -2.75 6.93
CA THR A 48 -6.97 -1.99 7.47
C THR A 48 -7.15 -2.21 8.97
N VAL A 49 -6.90 -3.42 9.47
CA VAL A 49 -7.01 -3.75 10.90
C VAL A 49 -6.09 -2.87 11.75
N PHE A 50 -4.85 -2.65 11.30
CA PHE A 50 -3.92 -1.81 12.05
C PHE A 50 -4.17 -0.32 11.84
N LYS A 51 -4.61 0.09 10.64
CA LYS A 51 -5.05 1.46 10.39
C LYS A 51 -6.19 1.87 11.33
N THR A 52 -7.22 1.02 11.44
CA THR A 52 -8.35 1.27 12.33
C THR A 52 -7.96 1.21 13.80
N LYS A 53 -7.06 0.29 14.19
CA LYS A 53 -6.57 0.22 15.58
C LYS A 53 -5.81 1.47 16.00
N LEU A 54 -4.99 2.04 15.12
CA LEU A 54 -4.17 3.21 15.40
C LEU A 54 -4.95 4.53 15.22
N GLY A 55 -5.87 4.58 14.25
CA GLY A 55 -6.71 5.75 14.00
C GLY A 55 -5.90 7.05 13.89
N PRO A 56 -6.30 8.11 14.61
CA PRO A 56 -5.64 9.42 14.55
C PRO A 56 -4.16 9.42 14.93
N ALA A 57 -3.67 8.40 15.63
CA ALA A 57 -2.24 8.26 15.96
C ALA A 57 -1.36 8.14 14.71
N LEU A 58 -1.95 7.81 13.55
CA LEU A 58 -1.26 7.73 12.26
C LEU A 58 -1.04 9.09 11.58
N ASN A 59 -1.77 10.14 11.96
CA ASN A 59 -1.67 11.42 11.27
C ASN A 59 -0.22 11.92 11.21
N GLY A 60 0.22 12.27 10.01
CA GLY A 60 1.56 12.76 9.71
C GLY A 60 2.57 11.68 9.30
N TYR A 61 2.34 10.42 9.63
CA TYR A 61 3.25 9.35 9.25
C TYR A 61 3.29 9.16 7.74
N MET A 62 4.50 9.02 7.21
CA MET A 62 4.75 8.54 5.86
C MET A 62 4.85 7.03 5.85
N ASN A 63 4.31 6.38 4.83
CA ASN A 63 4.50 4.94 4.64
C ASN A 63 4.57 4.58 3.16
N TYR A 64 5.24 3.49 2.85
CA TYR A 64 5.21 2.91 1.52
C TYR A 64 3.91 2.15 1.29
N ASP A 65 3.49 2.07 0.04
CA ASP A 65 2.41 1.20 -0.39
C ASP A 65 2.61 0.79 -1.86
N PHE A 66 1.90 -0.23 -2.32
CA PHE A 66 1.97 -0.72 -3.68
C PHE A 66 0.71 -0.40 -4.48
N TRP A 67 -0.43 -0.26 -3.79
CA TRP A 67 -1.71 0.08 -4.39
C TRP A 67 -2.60 0.82 -3.37
N LEU A 68 -3.24 1.87 -3.81
CA LEU A 68 -4.20 2.66 -3.04
C LEU A 68 -5.39 3.03 -3.93
N PRO A 69 -6.57 3.33 -3.37
CA PRO A 69 -7.79 3.63 -4.14
C PRO A 69 -7.77 5.04 -4.77
N ALA A 70 -6.68 5.38 -5.43
CA ALA A 70 -6.56 6.62 -6.19
C ALA A 70 -7.18 6.45 -7.59
N LYS A 71 -7.79 7.53 -8.13
CA LYS A 71 -8.38 7.50 -9.48
C LYS A 71 -7.39 7.05 -10.55
N SER A 72 -6.12 7.44 -10.43
CA SER A 72 -5.03 7.06 -11.33
C SER A 72 -4.66 5.57 -11.28
N LEU A 73 -5.17 4.83 -10.31
CA LEU A 73 -4.92 3.41 -10.10
C LEU A 73 -6.16 2.53 -10.31
N MET A 74 -7.28 3.13 -10.75
CA MET A 74 -8.49 2.41 -11.11
C MET A 74 -8.40 1.96 -12.56
N PHE A 75 -7.72 0.83 -12.78
CA PHE A 75 -7.58 0.19 -14.07
C PHE A 75 -8.83 -0.60 -14.44
N GLU A 76 -8.88 -1.12 -15.67
CA GLU A 76 -9.98 -1.98 -16.11
C GLU A 76 -10.16 -3.19 -15.18
N GLY A 77 -11.38 -3.39 -14.70
CA GLY A 77 -11.72 -4.49 -13.79
C GLY A 77 -11.42 -4.25 -12.31
N THR A 78 -10.66 -3.21 -11.93
CA THR A 78 -10.29 -2.94 -10.53
C THR A 78 -11.52 -2.73 -9.64
N GLU A 79 -12.46 -1.92 -10.10
CA GLU A 79 -13.69 -1.60 -9.34
C GLU A 79 -14.55 -2.85 -9.12
N ALA A 80 -14.75 -3.64 -10.18
CA ALA A 80 -15.51 -4.89 -10.11
C ALA A 80 -14.85 -5.92 -9.18
N PHE A 81 -13.51 -6.00 -9.22
CA PHE A 81 -12.73 -6.84 -8.32
C PHE A 81 -12.93 -6.43 -6.86
N LEU A 82 -12.74 -5.14 -6.55
CA LEU A 82 -12.85 -4.62 -5.18
C LEU A 82 -14.27 -4.82 -4.63
N LYS A 83 -15.30 -4.52 -5.41
CA LYS A 83 -16.69 -4.74 -5.01
C LYS A 83 -16.90 -6.21 -4.61
N LYS A 84 -16.51 -7.14 -5.49
CA LYS A 84 -16.68 -8.57 -5.25
C LYS A 84 -15.85 -9.09 -4.07
N TYR A 85 -14.66 -8.54 -3.88
CA TYR A 85 -13.81 -8.85 -2.73
C TYR A 85 -14.47 -8.39 -1.43
N GLN A 86 -14.89 -7.12 -1.35
CA GLN A 86 -15.45 -6.50 -0.15
C GLN A 86 -16.78 -7.14 0.27
N GLU A 87 -17.62 -7.54 -0.69
CA GLU A 87 -18.86 -8.30 -0.42
C GLU A 87 -18.60 -9.64 0.28
N ARG A 88 -17.43 -10.24 0.08
CA ARG A 88 -17.07 -11.55 0.63
C ARG A 88 -16.13 -11.46 1.84
N ALA A 89 -15.46 -10.36 2.03
CA ALA A 89 -14.38 -10.20 3.00
C ALA A 89 -14.82 -10.52 4.43
N ALA A 90 -15.97 -10.03 4.87
CA ALA A 90 -16.48 -10.28 6.22
C ALA A 90 -16.72 -11.76 6.48
N LYS A 91 -17.33 -12.49 5.52
CA LYS A 91 -17.57 -13.93 5.64
C LYS A 91 -16.28 -14.73 5.60
N ALA A 92 -15.28 -14.27 4.86
CA ALA A 92 -13.98 -14.92 4.72
C ALA A 92 -13.02 -14.61 5.87
N GLY A 93 -13.34 -13.64 6.75
CA GLY A 93 -12.48 -13.24 7.86
C GLY A 93 -11.17 -12.58 7.43
N VAL A 94 -11.18 -11.89 6.28
CA VAL A 94 -10.00 -11.22 5.70
C VAL A 94 -10.11 -9.70 5.81
N ASP A 95 -9.06 -8.96 5.38
CA ASP A 95 -9.04 -7.50 5.38
C ASP A 95 -10.28 -6.93 4.66
N PRO A 96 -11.08 -6.04 5.30
CA PRO A 96 -12.36 -5.61 4.76
C PRO A 96 -12.25 -4.76 3.49
N LEU A 97 -11.13 -4.07 3.26
CA LEU A 97 -10.96 -3.21 2.09
C LEU A 97 -10.23 -3.91 0.94
N GLY A 98 -9.34 -4.85 1.25
CA GLY A 98 -8.62 -5.62 0.24
C GLY A 98 -7.61 -4.80 -0.57
N PHE A 99 -7.06 -3.73 -0.01
CA PHE A 99 -6.11 -2.88 -0.74
C PHE A 99 -4.69 -3.42 -0.68
N TYR A 100 -4.32 -4.04 0.43
CA TYR A 100 -3.02 -4.67 0.58
C TYR A 100 -3.02 -6.10 0.04
N MET A 101 -2.15 -6.40 -0.90
CA MET A 101 -1.89 -7.69 -1.54
C MET A 101 -3.04 -8.31 -2.37
N ALA A 102 -4.32 -8.12 -2.03
CA ALA A 102 -5.42 -8.77 -2.71
C ALA A 102 -5.49 -8.49 -4.24
N PRO A 103 -5.32 -7.23 -4.72
CA PRO A 103 -5.29 -6.95 -6.15
C PRO A 103 -4.12 -7.64 -6.87
N PHE A 104 -2.97 -7.74 -6.21
CA PHE A 104 -1.77 -8.40 -6.77
C PHE A 104 -1.92 -9.91 -6.84
N SER A 105 -2.50 -10.53 -5.79
CA SER A 105 -2.76 -11.96 -5.78
C SER A 105 -3.75 -12.34 -6.89
N TYR A 106 -4.77 -11.51 -7.10
CA TYR A 106 -5.70 -11.71 -8.21
C TYR A 106 -5.00 -11.55 -9.56
N ALA A 107 -4.23 -10.48 -9.75
CA ALA A 107 -3.49 -10.21 -10.99
C ALA A 107 -2.47 -11.32 -11.29
N TYR A 108 -1.82 -11.89 -10.27
CA TYR A 108 -0.91 -13.02 -10.42
C TYR A 108 -1.62 -14.22 -11.06
N LEU A 109 -2.77 -14.61 -10.54
CA LEU A 109 -3.54 -15.74 -11.08
C LEU A 109 -4.14 -15.42 -12.47
N ASP A 110 -4.56 -14.19 -12.70
CA ASP A 110 -5.06 -13.73 -13.99
C ASP A 110 -3.98 -13.81 -15.08
N VAL A 111 -2.78 -13.32 -14.77
CA VAL A 111 -1.60 -13.41 -15.69
C VAL A 111 -1.26 -14.85 -16.00
N LEU A 112 -1.20 -15.71 -14.97
CA LEU A 112 -0.92 -17.14 -15.16
C LEU A 112 -2.00 -17.82 -16.02
N GLY A 113 -3.27 -17.57 -15.73
CA GLY A 113 -4.39 -18.12 -16.50
C GLY A 113 -4.37 -17.68 -17.96
N LYS A 114 -4.06 -16.42 -18.24
CA LYS A 114 -3.89 -15.88 -19.60
C LYS A 114 -2.72 -16.55 -20.32
N ALA A 115 -1.60 -16.76 -19.64
CA ALA A 115 -0.43 -17.43 -20.21
C ALA A 115 -0.73 -18.90 -20.57
N ILE A 116 -1.36 -19.65 -19.67
CA ILE A 116 -1.77 -21.04 -19.92
C ILE A 116 -2.73 -21.13 -21.11
N THR A 117 -3.71 -20.24 -21.15
CA THR A 117 -4.71 -20.21 -22.24
C THR A 117 -4.05 -19.93 -23.59
N ALA A 118 -3.12 -18.99 -23.64
CA ALA A 118 -2.43 -18.61 -24.88
C ALA A 118 -1.44 -19.67 -25.36
N THR A 119 -0.68 -20.25 -24.45
CA THR A 119 0.33 -21.27 -24.78
C THR A 119 -0.25 -22.68 -24.93
N LYS A 120 -1.46 -22.89 -24.40
CA LYS A 120 -2.08 -24.24 -24.29
C LYS A 120 -1.15 -25.26 -23.62
N SER A 121 -0.37 -24.81 -22.62
CA SER A 121 0.69 -25.60 -22.02
C SER A 121 0.79 -25.30 -20.52
N LEU A 122 1.23 -26.29 -19.75
CA LEU A 122 1.65 -26.19 -18.35
C LEU A 122 3.16 -26.33 -18.20
N ASP A 123 3.89 -26.35 -19.30
CA ASP A 123 5.35 -26.41 -19.33
C ASP A 123 5.92 -25.05 -18.87
N ASP A 124 6.72 -25.07 -17.80
CA ASP A 124 7.26 -23.85 -17.16
C ASP A 124 8.12 -23.03 -18.12
N GLY A 125 8.90 -23.68 -19.00
CA GLY A 125 9.73 -22.99 -19.98
C GLY A 125 8.90 -22.22 -21.00
N LYS A 126 7.85 -22.86 -21.55
CA LYS A 126 6.93 -22.21 -22.50
C LYS A 126 6.15 -21.07 -21.85
N LEU A 127 5.71 -21.25 -20.61
CA LEU A 127 5.03 -20.20 -19.85
C LEU A 127 5.97 -19.03 -19.59
N ALA A 128 7.19 -19.28 -19.11
CA ALA A 128 8.19 -18.25 -18.85
C ALA A 128 8.55 -17.44 -20.10
N ASP A 129 8.73 -18.13 -21.24
CA ASP A 129 9.03 -17.46 -22.52
C ASP A 129 7.87 -16.59 -23.01
N TYR A 130 6.63 -17.02 -22.80
CA TYR A 130 5.45 -16.23 -23.13
C TYR A 130 5.30 -15.02 -22.21
N LEU A 131 5.48 -15.21 -20.89
CA LEU A 131 5.40 -14.15 -19.88
C LEU A 131 6.42 -13.04 -20.16
N ARG A 132 7.67 -13.38 -20.50
CA ARG A 132 8.72 -12.39 -20.82
C ARG A 132 8.45 -11.53 -22.05
N LYS A 133 7.62 -12.02 -22.97
CA LYS A 133 7.34 -11.35 -24.26
C LYS A 133 6.00 -10.61 -24.27
N THR A 134 5.20 -10.74 -23.21
CA THR A 134 3.82 -10.28 -23.20
C THR A 134 3.60 -9.23 -22.15
N THR A 135 2.84 -8.19 -22.50
CA THR A 135 2.30 -7.23 -21.53
C THR A 135 0.84 -7.60 -21.25
N PHE A 136 0.51 -7.78 -19.97
CA PHE A 136 -0.80 -8.17 -19.52
C PHE A 136 -1.56 -6.98 -18.92
N LYS A 137 -2.76 -6.74 -19.39
CA LYS A 137 -3.70 -5.83 -18.74
C LYS A 137 -4.32 -6.52 -17.53
N THR A 138 -4.20 -5.92 -16.37
CA THR A 138 -4.66 -6.47 -15.09
C THR A 138 -5.35 -5.42 -14.23
N VAL A 139 -5.98 -5.85 -13.15
CA VAL A 139 -6.58 -4.95 -12.15
C VAL A 139 -5.56 -4.06 -11.41
N VAL A 140 -4.28 -4.33 -11.56
CA VAL A 140 -3.20 -3.48 -11.05
C VAL A 140 -2.48 -2.70 -12.16
N GLY A 141 -3.05 -2.69 -13.37
CA GLY A 141 -2.50 -2.06 -14.56
C GLY A 141 -1.71 -3.01 -15.44
N ASP A 142 -0.88 -2.46 -16.30
CA ASP A 142 -0.08 -3.24 -17.22
C ASP A 142 1.07 -3.94 -16.49
N VAL A 143 1.15 -5.26 -16.66
CA VAL A 143 2.21 -6.11 -16.10
C VAL A 143 3.03 -6.69 -17.24
N SER A 144 4.32 -6.44 -17.23
CA SER A 144 5.32 -7.07 -18.10
C SER A 144 6.56 -7.40 -17.27
N PHE A 145 7.37 -8.32 -17.76
CA PHE A 145 8.51 -8.83 -17.00
C PHE A 145 9.83 -8.43 -17.66
N GLY A 146 10.79 -8.02 -16.83
CA GLY A 146 12.15 -7.71 -17.23
C GLY A 146 13.02 -8.97 -17.40
N LYS A 147 14.30 -8.76 -17.67
CA LYS A 147 15.25 -9.86 -17.91
C LYS A 147 15.43 -10.79 -16.72
N GLY A 148 15.33 -10.27 -15.51
CA GLY A 148 15.43 -11.03 -14.26
C GLY A 148 14.10 -11.68 -13.84
N GLY A 149 12.99 -11.44 -14.55
CA GLY A 149 11.66 -11.90 -14.19
C GLY A 149 10.92 -10.94 -13.23
N GLU A 150 11.51 -9.78 -12.95
CA GLU A 150 10.89 -8.72 -12.16
C GLU A 150 9.77 -8.01 -12.93
N TRP A 151 8.83 -7.40 -12.22
CA TRP A 151 7.88 -6.49 -12.86
C TRP A 151 8.61 -5.27 -13.43
N ALA A 152 8.64 -5.14 -14.76
CA ALA A 152 9.45 -4.17 -15.48
C ALA A 152 9.20 -2.70 -15.10
N LYS A 153 7.98 -2.37 -14.66
CA LYS A 153 7.59 -1.04 -14.17
C LYS A 153 6.93 -1.15 -12.78
N SER A 154 7.64 -1.77 -11.86
CA SER A 154 7.13 -1.89 -10.49
C SER A 154 6.85 -0.51 -9.87
N ARG A 155 5.84 -0.44 -9.02
CA ARG A 155 5.43 0.77 -8.34
C ARG A 155 5.55 0.60 -6.84
N VAL A 156 6.22 1.56 -6.23
CA VAL A 156 6.22 1.74 -4.78
C VAL A 156 5.85 3.20 -4.55
N PHE A 157 4.81 3.43 -3.81
CA PHE A 157 4.37 4.77 -3.42
C PHE A 157 4.97 5.14 -2.08
N GLN A 158 5.18 6.45 -1.88
CA GLN A 158 5.23 7.01 -0.54
C GLN A 158 3.93 7.79 -0.33
N ALA A 159 3.19 7.43 0.70
CA ALA A 159 1.93 8.03 1.04
C ALA A 159 1.95 8.59 2.46
N GLN A 160 1.17 9.63 2.72
CA GLN A 160 1.08 10.27 4.03
C GLN A 160 -0.31 10.10 4.62
N PHE A 161 -0.35 9.60 5.85
CA PHE A 161 -1.56 9.59 6.67
C PHE A 161 -1.88 10.99 7.17
N ARG A 162 -3.16 11.40 7.07
CA ARG A 162 -3.61 12.73 7.45
C ARG A 162 -5.11 12.81 7.63
N GLY A 163 -5.58 13.75 8.46
CA GLY A 163 -7.01 14.04 8.61
C GLY A 163 -7.84 12.87 9.14
N ILE A 164 -7.21 11.89 9.75
CA ILE A 164 -7.89 10.75 10.38
C ILE A 164 -8.53 11.23 11.67
N LYS A 165 -9.84 11.06 11.80
CA LYS A 165 -10.62 11.58 12.97
C LYS A 165 -11.02 10.49 13.97
N GLY A 166 -10.94 9.23 13.59
CA GLY A 166 -11.37 8.12 14.45
C GLY A 166 -10.86 6.76 13.96
N ASN A 167 -11.51 5.70 14.39
CA ASN A 167 -11.11 4.31 14.15
C ASN A 167 -11.99 3.58 13.12
N GLY A 168 -12.94 4.29 12.47
CA GLY A 168 -13.85 3.71 11.49
C GLY A 168 -13.15 3.30 10.19
N VAL A 169 -13.59 2.21 9.57
CA VAL A 169 -13.04 1.69 8.31
C VAL A 169 -13.30 2.64 7.15
N ASP A 170 -14.46 3.31 7.14
CA ASP A 170 -14.93 4.08 5.98
C ASP A 170 -13.98 5.21 5.58
N GLN A 171 -13.30 5.82 6.53
CA GLN A 171 -12.33 6.88 6.27
C GLN A 171 -11.09 6.42 5.48
N PHE A 172 -10.85 5.12 5.38
CA PHE A 172 -9.75 4.54 4.61
C PHE A 172 -10.17 4.02 3.22
N LYS A 173 -11.44 4.21 2.84
CA LYS A 173 -11.94 3.77 1.53
C LYS A 173 -11.47 4.64 0.36
N THR A 174 -10.98 5.83 0.65
CA THR A 174 -10.46 6.79 -0.34
C THR A 174 -9.04 7.21 0.01
N THR A 175 -8.43 8.05 -0.82
CA THR A 175 -7.10 8.63 -0.55
C THR A 175 -7.14 9.90 0.30
N ASP A 176 -8.27 10.27 0.88
CA ASP A 176 -8.41 11.49 1.68
C ASP A 176 -7.58 11.42 2.97
N THR A 177 -7.56 10.24 3.60
CA THR A 177 -6.78 9.99 4.83
C THR A 177 -5.43 9.32 4.59
N LEU A 178 -5.12 8.92 3.36
CA LEU A 178 -3.83 8.34 2.96
C LEU A 178 -3.48 8.78 1.54
N ALA A 179 -2.85 9.92 1.42
CA ALA A 179 -2.55 10.52 0.12
C ALA A 179 -1.22 10.04 -0.43
N ILE A 180 -1.20 9.65 -1.70
CA ILE A 180 0.02 9.37 -2.45
C ILE A 180 0.77 10.68 -2.69
N ILE A 181 2.02 10.72 -2.26
CA ILE A 181 2.90 11.88 -2.40
C ILE A 181 3.84 11.71 -3.60
N THR A 182 4.35 10.51 -3.80
CA THR A 182 5.27 10.15 -4.89
C THR A 182 5.03 8.72 -5.36
N PRO A 183 5.28 8.37 -6.63
CA PRO A 183 5.75 9.23 -7.72
C PRO A 183 4.67 10.20 -8.25
N ALA A 184 5.09 11.22 -9.00
CA ALA A 184 4.22 12.32 -9.43
C ALA A 184 3.02 11.87 -10.28
N GLU A 185 3.18 10.85 -11.11
CA GLU A 185 2.12 10.33 -12.00
C GLU A 185 0.91 9.75 -11.25
N PHE A 186 1.10 9.28 -9.99
CA PHE A 186 0.05 8.71 -9.16
C PHE A 186 -0.33 9.60 -7.98
N LYS A 187 0.28 10.77 -7.88
CA LYS A 187 0.09 11.69 -6.77
C LYS A 187 -1.38 12.05 -6.57
N SER A 188 -1.87 11.88 -5.34
CA SER A 188 -3.22 12.23 -4.94
C SER A 188 -3.29 13.40 -3.95
N GLY A 189 -2.13 13.89 -3.47
CA GLY A 189 -2.07 15.05 -2.58
C GLY A 189 -0.66 15.57 -2.39
N ASN A 190 -0.53 16.74 -1.76
CA ASN A 190 0.76 17.32 -1.36
C ASN A 190 1.17 16.82 0.01
N VAL A 191 2.48 16.69 0.25
CA VAL A 191 2.98 16.43 1.61
C VAL A 191 2.62 17.58 2.54
N ILE A 192 2.13 17.26 3.73
CA ILE A 192 1.98 18.23 4.82
C ILE A 192 3.25 18.14 5.64
N TYR A 193 3.99 19.24 5.70
CA TYR A 193 5.31 19.34 6.32
C TYR A 193 5.40 20.61 7.18
N PRO A 194 6.05 20.59 8.32
CA PRO A 194 6.63 19.43 9.01
C PRO A 194 5.55 18.50 9.62
N PHE A 195 5.98 17.34 10.16
CA PHE A 195 5.14 16.32 10.78
C PHE A 195 4.11 16.86 11.77
N GLU A 196 4.50 17.84 12.59
CA GLU A 196 3.62 18.49 13.54
C GLU A 196 2.36 19.09 12.90
N LYS A 197 2.49 19.71 11.71
CA LYS A 197 1.34 20.28 10.98
C LYS A 197 0.40 19.21 10.45
N ALA A 198 0.91 18.04 10.12
CA ALA A 198 0.11 16.93 9.61
C ALA A 198 -0.66 16.19 10.71
N ARG A 199 -0.34 16.43 11.97
CA ARG A 199 -1.03 15.84 13.14
C ARG A 199 -2.26 16.64 13.59
N GLN A 200 -2.38 17.87 13.12
CA GLN A 200 -3.53 18.73 13.39
C GLN A 200 -4.71 18.33 12.52
#